data_fd45f8c482531ccd4a065f43a655e00b
#
_entry.id   fd45f8c482531ccd4a065f43a655e00b
#
_cell.length_a   1.000
_cell.length_b   1.000
_cell.length_c   1.000
_cell.angle_alpha   90.00
_cell.angle_beta   90.00
_cell.angle_gamma   90.00
#
_symmetry.space_group_name_H-M   'P 1'
#
loop_
_entity.id
_entity.type
_entity.pdbx_description
1 polymer ?
#
loop_
_entity_poly.entity_id
_entity_poly.type
_entity_poly.pdbx_seq_one_letter_code
_entity_poly.pdbx_strand_id
1 'polypeptide(L)'
;LQLEASLKAIEDAALSPRDIEGIIAYSNSPVVAEDFITNFGIEDLRFSASMPLGGASCVAAVQCALLAVSSGVCRHVLIPIGRNGASGGRIGARVQQMPQFKVVGEYEMPVGAIAPAQLYAPMARRHMERYGTTSRQLGEIAVATRHNAILNGNAIMTRPLSIEAHQASRMISDPLRLNDCSLESDGGAAIVVSAAERAQDLGKPAVYVMGIAEGHPDSPSAITQRPDMTRLGIAKAAPKAFAMAGVSHDDIDLAEIYDCFTYVVLCQLEDIGFCKKGEGGPFVASGAIRLGGRLPVNTHGGLLSQAHMVGMNHVVELVRQLRGEAGKAQVKGAEIGLVTGYGDMGDGSIAILRRG
;
A
#
# COMPACT_ATOMS: atom_id res chain seq x y z
N LEU A 1 -19.99 -0.44 0.90
CA LEU A 1 -18.60 -0.71 1.27
C LEU A 1 -17.83 0.57 1.61
N GLN A 2 -17.76 1.53 0.65
CA GLN A 2 -16.95 2.75 0.84
C GLN A 2 -17.56 3.68 1.91
N LEU A 3 -18.87 3.96 1.84
CA LEU A 3 -19.58 4.74 2.86
C LEU A 3 -19.52 4.09 4.26
N GLU A 4 -19.67 2.76 4.32
CA GLU A 4 -19.59 2.02 5.58
C GLU A 4 -18.19 2.10 6.21
N ALA A 5 -17.13 1.93 5.41
CA ALA A 5 -15.76 2.09 5.88
C ALA A 5 -15.49 3.52 6.36
N SER A 6 -16.04 4.51 5.65
CA SER A 6 -15.94 5.93 6.03
C SER A 6 -16.60 6.23 7.36
N LEU A 7 -17.83 5.73 7.60
CA LEU A 7 -18.50 5.89 8.88
C LEU A 7 -17.69 5.33 10.04
N LYS A 8 -17.10 4.13 9.86
CA LYS A 8 -16.23 3.52 10.88
C LYS A 8 -14.98 4.36 11.16
N ALA A 9 -14.37 4.95 10.13
CA ALA A 9 -13.18 5.80 10.29
C ALA A 9 -13.52 7.13 10.98
N ILE A 10 -14.68 7.71 10.67
CA ILE A 10 -15.19 8.93 11.30
C ILE A 10 -15.51 8.68 12.79
N GLU A 11 -16.17 7.57 13.09
CA GLU A 11 -16.47 7.13 14.46
C GLU A 11 -15.19 6.84 15.25
N ASP A 12 -14.20 6.18 14.64
CA ASP A 12 -12.88 5.91 15.23
C ASP A 12 -12.13 7.19 15.61
N ALA A 13 -12.34 8.26 14.85
CA ALA A 13 -11.81 9.59 15.14
C ALA A 13 -12.64 10.40 16.16
N ALA A 14 -13.70 9.85 16.73
CA ALA A 14 -14.67 10.53 17.58
C ALA A 14 -15.31 11.77 16.94
N LEU A 15 -15.55 11.71 15.64
CA LEU A 15 -16.15 12.74 14.80
C LEU A 15 -17.55 12.32 14.34
N SER A 16 -18.33 13.30 13.89
CA SER A 16 -19.54 13.06 13.12
C SER A 16 -19.29 13.24 11.63
N PRO A 17 -20.11 12.66 10.73
CA PRO A 17 -19.98 12.90 9.30
C PRO A 17 -20.00 14.38 8.90
N ARG A 18 -20.68 15.24 9.65
CA ARG A 18 -20.75 16.69 9.40
C ARG A 18 -19.47 17.44 9.74
N ASP A 19 -18.55 16.84 10.50
CA ASP A 19 -17.25 17.42 10.82
C ASP A 19 -16.23 17.28 9.67
N ILE A 20 -16.56 16.47 8.65
CA ILE A 20 -15.70 16.27 7.48
C ILE A 20 -15.78 17.49 6.57
N GLU A 21 -14.66 18.17 6.37
CA GLU A 21 -14.53 19.37 5.55
C GLU A 21 -13.77 19.10 4.24
N GLY A 22 -13.12 17.95 4.12
CA GLY A 22 -12.41 17.53 2.90
C GLY A 22 -12.59 16.06 2.58
N ILE A 23 -12.59 15.72 1.30
CA ILE A 23 -12.65 14.33 0.80
C ILE A 23 -11.67 14.14 -0.32
N ILE A 24 -10.88 13.06 -0.26
CA ILE A 24 -10.01 12.64 -1.36
C ILE A 24 -10.51 11.28 -1.85
N ALA A 25 -11.34 11.31 -2.89
CA ALA A 25 -11.94 10.13 -3.48
C ALA A 25 -10.90 9.33 -4.30
N TYR A 26 -11.08 8.00 -4.35
CA TYR A 26 -10.22 7.16 -5.16
C TYR A 26 -10.56 7.30 -6.65
N SER A 27 -9.58 7.68 -7.47
CA SER A 27 -9.75 8.04 -8.88
C SER A 27 -10.33 6.92 -9.77
N ASN A 28 -10.11 5.65 -9.40
CA ASN A 28 -10.62 4.50 -10.15
C ASN A 28 -11.94 3.95 -9.54
N SER A 29 -12.66 4.78 -8.80
CA SER A 29 -13.99 4.48 -8.25
C SER A 29 -15.05 5.33 -8.95
N PRO A 30 -16.25 4.83 -9.18
CA PRO A 30 -17.37 5.65 -9.64
C PRO A 30 -17.94 6.55 -8.54
N VAL A 31 -17.53 6.36 -7.27
CA VAL A 31 -18.00 7.14 -6.12
C VAL A 31 -17.20 8.44 -6.04
N VAL A 32 -17.90 9.54 -5.99
CA VAL A 32 -17.37 10.90 -5.98
C VAL A 32 -17.71 11.64 -4.69
N ALA A 33 -17.15 12.84 -4.49
CA ALA A 33 -17.37 13.62 -3.26
C ALA A 33 -18.87 13.92 -3.00
N GLU A 34 -19.64 14.15 -4.06
CA GLU A 34 -21.08 14.44 -4.00
C GLU A 34 -21.89 13.29 -3.38
N ASP A 35 -21.45 12.05 -3.55
CA ASP A 35 -22.10 10.89 -2.91
C ASP A 35 -21.97 10.97 -1.39
N PHE A 36 -20.79 11.41 -0.88
CA PHE A 36 -20.59 11.61 0.55
C PHE A 36 -21.36 12.79 1.09
N ILE A 37 -21.40 13.92 0.37
CA ILE A 37 -22.21 15.09 0.74
C ILE A 37 -23.64 14.65 0.95
N THR A 38 -24.22 13.95 -0.02
CA THR A 38 -25.61 13.51 0.00
C THR A 38 -25.89 12.50 1.12
N ASN A 39 -25.05 11.47 1.27
CA ASN A 39 -25.30 10.38 2.22
C ASN A 39 -24.94 10.74 3.66
N PHE A 40 -24.01 11.65 3.90
CA PHE A 40 -23.54 12.04 5.23
C PHE A 40 -24.13 13.37 5.72
N GLY A 41 -24.81 14.12 4.85
CA GLY A 41 -25.37 15.43 5.19
C GLY A 41 -24.26 16.45 5.49
N ILE A 42 -23.17 16.42 4.72
CA ILE A 42 -22.08 17.38 4.83
C ILE A 42 -22.56 18.73 4.29
N GLU A 43 -22.52 19.77 5.13
CA GLU A 43 -23.05 21.10 4.77
C GLU A 43 -21.98 22.00 4.13
N ASP A 44 -20.70 21.84 4.51
CA ASP A 44 -19.60 22.71 4.09
C ASP A 44 -18.36 21.86 3.72
N LEU A 45 -18.40 21.24 2.53
CA LEU A 45 -17.23 20.56 1.97
C LEU A 45 -16.34 21.60 1.27
N ARG A 46 -15.18 21.89 1.86
CA ARG A 46 -14.24 22.93 1.42
C ARG A 46 -13.15 22.42 0.48
N PHE A 47 -12.92 21.11 0.50
CA PHE A 47 -11.83 20.51 -0.28
C PHE A 47 -12.26 19.15 -0.87
N SER A 48 -12.06 18.99 -2.15
CA SER A 48 -12.16 17.69 -2.81
C SER A 48 -11.01 17.48 -3.78
N ALA A 49 -10.45 16.27 -3.80
CA ALA A 49 -9.38 15.90 -4.70
C ALA A 49 -9.47 14.41 -5.07
N SER A 50 -8.64 14.01 -6.02
CA SER A 50 -8.47 12.60 -6.40
C SER A 50 -7.02 12.37 -6.77
N MET A 51 -6.47 11.19 -6.42
CA MET A 51 -5.06 10.84 -6.67
C MET A 51 -4.98 9.67 -7.65
N PRO A 52 -4.61 9.91 -8.93
CA PRO A 52 -4.61 8.90 -9.98
C PRO A 52 -3.24 8.19 -10.09
N LEU A 53 -2.72 7.63 -8.98
CA LEU A 53 -1.41 6.95 -8.92
C LEU A 53 -1.54 5.43 -8.65
N GLY A 54 -2.66 4.80 -9.06
CA GLY A 54 -2.87 3.37 -8.82
C GLY A 54 -2.75 3.01 -7.34
N GLY A 55 -1.94 2.00 -7.01
CA GLY A 55 -1.71 1.60 -5.62
C GLY A 55 -0.85 2.57 -4.80
N ALA A 56 -0.20 3.57 -5.41
CA ALA A 56 0.45 4.66 -4.68
C ALA A 56 -0.54 5.73 -4.21
N SER A 57 -1.78 5.72 -4.71
CA SER A 57 -2.80 6.74 -4.43
C SER A 57 -3.11 6.90 -2.95
N CYS A 58 -3.13 5.82 -2.16
CA CYS A 58 -3.55 5.89 -0.76
C CYS A 58 -2.59 6.73 0.08
N VAL A 59 -1.30 6.52 -0.04
CA VAL A 59 -0.28 7.29 0.69
C VAL A 59 -0.13 8.69 0.10
N ALA A 60 -0.19 8.84 -1.23
CA ALA A 60 -0.20 10.15 -1.89
C ALA A 60 -1.43 10.99 -1.49
N ALA A 61 -2.60 10.35 -1.27
CA ALA A 61 -3.78 11.03 -0.73
C ALA A 61 -3.56 11.54 0.70
N VAL A 62 -2.82 10.80 1.55
CA VAL A 62 -2.40 11.32 2.87
C VAL A 62 -1.56 12.58 2.72
N GLN A 63 -0.62 12.61 1.77
CA GLN A 63 0.19 13.82 1.50
C GLN A 63 -0.70 15.00 1.07
N CYS A 64 -1.65 14.75 0.17
CA CYS A 64 -2.60 15.77 -0.28
C CYS A 64 -3.49 16.27 0.88
N ALA A 65 -3.97 15.38 1.74
CA ALA A 65 -4.74 15.74 2.93
C ALA A 65 -3.93 16.59 3.92
N LEU A 66 -2.66 16.22 4.15
CA LEU A 66 -1.75 17.02 4.99
C LEU A 66 -1.57 18.44 4.47
N LEU A 67 -1.45 18.62 3.15
CA LEU A 67 -1.36 19.96 2.55
C LEU A 67 -2.64 20.77 2.78
N ALA A 68 -3.82 20.16 2.63
CA ALA A 68 -5.10 20.83 2.87
C ALA A 68 -5.29 21.21 4.35
N VAL A 69 -4.89 20.31 5.27
CA VAL A 69 -5.00 20.53 6.72
C VAL A 69 -3.97 21.57 7.19
N SER A 70 -2.70 21.45 6.77
CA SER A 70 -1.63 22.38 7.20
C SER A 70 -1.80 23.80 6.65
N SER A 71 -2.48 23.94 5.50
CA SER A 71 -2.83 25.25 4.94
C SER A 71 -4.08 25.88 5.59
N GLY A 72 -4.75 25.17 6.50
CA GLY A 72 -5.97 25.65 7.18
C GLY A 72 -7.23 25.63 6.32
N VAL A 73 -7.19 25.01 5.13
CA VAL A 73 -8.39 24.85 4.28
C VAL A 73 -9.40 23.94 4.95
N CYS A 74 -8.93 22.82 5.55
CA CYS A 74 -9.76 21.84 6.23
C CYS A 74 -9.17 21.50 7.60
N ARG A 75 -10.02 21.10 8.55
CA ARG A 75 -9.59 20.50 9.82
C ARG A 75 -9.57 18.97 9.75
N HIS A 76 -10.48 18.39 9.00
CA HIS A 76 -10.66 16.95 8.87
C HIS A 76 -10.86 16.57 7.39
N VAL A 77 -10.00 15.68 6.88
CA VAL A 77 -10.07 15.17 5.52
C VAL A 77 -10.27 13.67 5.55
N LEU A 78 -11.34 13.18 4.93
CA LEU A 78 -11.65 11.77 4.77
C LEU A 78 -11.00 11.23 3.50
N ILE A 79 -10.36 10.07 3.61
CA ILE A 79 -9.76 9.33 2.46
C ILE A 79 -10.39 7.94 2.39
N PRO A 80 -11.47 7.76 1.63
CA PRO A 80 -12.19 6.51 1.54
C PRO A 80 -11.75 5.67 0.36
N ILE A 81 -11.62 4.37 0.56
CA ILE A 81 -11.42 3.37 -0.49
C ILE A 81 -12.52 2.32 -0.41
N GLY A 82 -13.10 1.98 -1.54
CA GLY A 82 -14.00 0.84 -1.68
C GLY A 82 -13.68 0.09 -2.97
N ARG A 83 -13.71 -1.21 -2.91
CA ARG A 83 -13.41 -2.07 -4.04
C ARG A 83 -14.37 -3.28 -4.09
N ASN A 84 -14.77 -3.62 -5.31
CA ASN A 84 -15.51 -4.83 -5.65
C ASN A 84 -14.72 -5.68 -6.66
N GLY A 85 -13.47 -5.98 -6.32
CA GLY A 85 -12.54 -6.69 -7.22
C GLY A 85 -12.92 -8.13 -7.48
N ALA A 86 -13.57 -8.80 -6.51
CA ALA A 86 -14.01 -10.18 -6.62
C ALA A 86 -15.38 -10.30 -7.30
N SER A 87 -16.36 -9.48 -6.90
CA SER A 87 -17.73 -9.50 -7.44
C SER A 87 -17.92 -8.66 -8.70
N GLY A 88 -17.02 -7.73 -8.96
CA GLY A 88 -17.05 -6.85 -10.13
C GLY A 88 -16.15 -7.30 -11.27
N GLY A 89 -15.79 -6.35 -12.15
CA GLY A 89 -14.87 -6.60 -13.26
C GLY A 89 -13.46 -6.95 -12.78
N ARG A 90 -12.87 -8.02 -13.34
CA ARG A 90 -11.51 -8.47 -13.01
C ARG A 90 -10.47 -7.45 -13.43
N ILE A 91 -9.31 -7.47 -12.73
CA ILE A 91 -8.24 -6.47 -12.94
C ILE A 91 -7.76 -6.40 -14.40
N GLY A 92 -7.67 -7.53 -15.11
CA GLY A 92 -7.28 -7.55 -16.51
C GLY A 92 -8.21 -6.73 -17.42
N ALA A 93 -9.53 -6.76 -17.19
CA ALA A 93 -10.47 -5.93 -17.93
C ALA A 93 -10.40 -4.45 -17.52
N ARG A 94 -10.13 -4.17 -16.25
CA ARG A 94 -10.00 -2.79 -15.74
C ARG A 94 -8.74 -2.09 -16.25
N VAL A 95 -7.60 -2.79 -16.31
CA VAL A 95 -6.33 -2.25 -16.80
C VAL A 95 -6.47 -1.70 -18.21
N GLN A 96 -7.25 -2.33 -19.07
CA GLN A 96 -7.47 -1.87 -20.44
C GLN A 96 -8.19 -0.51 -20.53
N GLN A 97 -8.85 -0.07 -19.47
CA GLN A 97 -9.62 1.18 -19.42
C GLN A 97 -8.88 2.30 -18.67
N MET A 98 -7.71 2.01 -18.07
CA MET A 98 -6.97 2.97 -17.27
C MET A 98 -6.07 3.84 -18.15
N PRO A 99 -6.20 5.19 -18.11
CA PRO A 99 -5.42 6.09 -18.97
C PRO A 99 -3.91 5.93 -18.89
N GLN A 100 -3.39 5.57 -17.72
CA GLN A 100 -1.95 5.36 -17.49
C GLN A 100 -1.38 4.16 -18.26
N PHE A 101 -2.24 3.23 -18.73
CA PHE A 101 -1.83 2.07 -19.52
C PHE A 101 -1.92 2.29 -21.03
N LYS A 102 -2.02 3.55 -21.48
CA LYS A 102 -2.15 3.85 -22.92
C LYS A 102 -1.02 3.23 -23.76
N VAL A 103 0.24 3.43 -23.37
CA VAL A 103 1.39 2.86 -24.08
C VAL A 103 1.40 1.32 -23.99
N VAL A 104 1.05 0.76 -22.83
CA VAL A 104 0.88 -0.69 -22.65
C VAL A 104 -0.21 -1.22 -23.60
N GLY A 105 -1.34 -0.52 -23.69
CA GLY A 105 -2.44 -0.88 -24.58
C GLY A 105 -2.07 -0.89 -26.06
N GLU A 106 -1.24 0.06 -26.48
CA GLU A 106 -0.81 0.21 -27.88
C GLU A 106 0.31 -0.77 -28.29
N TYR A 107 1.25 -1.07 -27.37
CA TYR A 107 2.48 -1.79 -27.75
C TYR A 107 2.69 -3.13 -27.03
N GLU A 108 2.19 -3.31 -25.83
CA GLU A 108 2.43 -4.50 -25.00
C GLU A 108 1.23 -5.47 -25.02
N MET A 109 0.00 -4.96 -24.94
CA MET A 109 -1.22 -5.80 -25.03
C MET A 109 -1.35 -6.57 -26.35
N PRO A 110 -1.04 -6.02 -27.52
CA PRO A 110 -1.10 -6.78 -28.78
C PRO A 110 -0.20 -8.01 -28.82
N VAL A 111 0.87 -8.04 -28.02
CA VAL A 111 1.80 -9.18 -27.90
C VAL A 111 1.51 -10.03 -26.67
N GLY A 112 0.41 -9.82 -25.99
CA GLY A 112 -0.11 -10.71 -24.96
C GLY A 112 0.04 -10.22 -23.51
N ALA A 113 0.54 -9.01 -23.24
CA ALA A 113 0.66 -8.45 -21.89
C ALA A 113 -0.67 -7.83 -21.42
N ILE A 114 -1.68 -8.65 -21.17
CA ILE A 114 -3.07 -8.23 -20.90
C ILE A 114 -3.42 -8.13 -19.41
N ALA A 115 -2.53 -8.54 -18.52
CA ALA A 115 -2.77 -8.52 -17.07
C ALA A 115 -1.52 -8.08 -16.29
N PRO A 116 -1.67 -7.52 -15.08
CA PRO A 116 -0.54 -6.99 -14.31
C PRO A 116 0.61 -7.99 -14.09
N ALA A 117 0.31 -9.26 -13.86
CA ALA A 117 1.35 -10.27 -13.69
C ALA A 117 2.30 -10.37 -14.89
N GLN A 118 1.78 -10.18 -16.10
CA GLN A 118 2.57 -10.21 -17.34
C GLN A 118 3.41 -8.95 -17.52
N LEU A 119 2.96 -7.81 -16.98
CA LEU A 119 3.71 -6.55 -17.00
C LEU A 119 4.86 -6.56 -15.98
N TYR A 120 4.69 -7.20 -14.81
CA TYR A 120 5.69 -7.20 -13.74
C TYR A 120 6.63 -8.41 -13.77
N ALA A 121 6.25 -9.50 -14.42
CA ALA A 121 7.10 -10.68 -14.57
C ALA A 121 8.46 -10.38 -15.22
N PRO A 122 8.58 -9.55 -16.28
CA PRO A 122 9.87 -9.14 -16.85
C PRO A 122 10.78 -8.41 -15.84
N MET A 123 10.21 -7.58 -14.95
CA MET A 123 10.98 -6.89 -13.91
C MET A 123 11.55 -7.90 -12.91
N ALA A 124 10.72 -8.84 -12.44
CA ALA A 124 11.14 -9.91 -11.54
C ALA A 124 12.21 -10.80 -12.19
N ARG A 125 12.01 -11.19 -13.45
CA ARG A 125 12.97 -11.97 -14.22
C ARG A 125 14.31 -11.23 -14.36
N ARG A 126 14.28 -9.95 -14.72
CA ARG A 126 15.49 -9.10 -14.81
C ARG A 126 16.25 -9.04 -13.49
N HIS A 127 15.53 -8.93 -12.37
CA HIS A 127 16.14 -8.93 -11.03
C HIS A 127 16.80 -10.28 -10.70
N MET A 128 16.13 -11.39 -11.03
CA MET A 128 16.69 -12.73 -10.87
C MET A 128 17.96 -12.94 -11.69
N GLU A 129 17.96 -12.51 -12.94
CA GLU A 129 19.14 -12.62 -13.83
C GLU A 129 20.31 -11.76 -13.35
N ARG A 130 20.03 -10.53 -12.91
CA ARG A 130 21.09 -9.59 -12.54
C ARG A 130 21.67 -9.86 -11.16
N TYR A 131 20.84 -10.30 -10.21
CA TYR A 131 21.20 -10.39 -8.80
C TYR A 131 21.11 -11.80 -8.21
N GLY A 132 20.65 -12.77 -8.98
CA GLY A 132 20.53 -14.15 -8.50
C GLY A 132 19.35 -14.42 -7.56
N THR A 133 18.39 -13.51 -7.46
CA THR A 133 17.17 -13.70 -6.67
C THR A 133 16.43 -14.95 -7.12
N THR A 134 15.91 -15.73 -6.18
CA THR A 134 15.26 -17.01 -6.45
C THR A 134 13.76 -16.97 -6.17
N SER A 135 13.00 -17.85 -6.81
CA SER A 135 11.55 -18.02 -6.52
C SER A 135 11.30 -18.43 -5.06
N ARG A 136 12.22 -19.14 -4.40
CA ARG A 136 12.09 -19.46 -2.96
C ARG A 136 12.17 -18.21 -2.10
N GLN A 137 13.03 -17.26 -2.43
CA GLN A 137 13.12 -15.98 -1.70
C GLN A 137 11.86 -15.14 -1.88
N LEU A 138 11.22 -15.14 -3.06
CA LEU A 138 9.89 -14.55 -3.23
C LEU A 138 8.86 -15.28 -2.36
N GLY A 139 8.93 -16.61 -2.27
CA GLY A 139 8.09 -17.41 -1.42
C GLY A 139 8.19 -17.08 0.08
N GLU A 140 9.36 -16.67 0.58
CA GLU A 140 9.51 -16.24 1.98
C GLU A 140 8.60 -15.03 2.32
N ILE A 141 8.44 -14.10 1.38
CA ILE A 141 7.52 -12.98 1.53
C ILE A 141 6.07 -13.48 1.62
N ALA A 142 5.66 -14.34 0.69
CA ALA A 142 4.30 -14.89 0.68
C ALA A 142 3.99 -15.68 1.96
N VAL A 143 4.94 -16.47 2.47
CA VAL A 143 4.80 -17.26 3.70
C VAL A 143 4.70 -16.35 4.92
N ALA A 144 5.57 -15.34 5.05
CA ALA A 144 5.54 -14.39 6.15
C ALA A 144 4.22 -13.62 6.18
N THR A 145 3.79 -13.09 5.03
CA THR A 145 2.53 -12.35 4.89
C THR A 145 1.31 -13.24 5.22
N ARG A 146 1.31 -14.52 4.78
CA ARG A 146 0.26 -15.47 5.12
C ARG A 146 0.20 -15.77 6.62
N HIS A 147 1.33 -15.91 7.28
CA HIS A 147 1.39 -16.10 8.72
C HIS A 147 0.76 -14.91 9.47
N ASN A 148 1.11 -13.70 9.06
CA ASN A 148 0.57 -12.47 9.63
C ASN A 148 -0.95 -12.36 9.42
N ALA A 149 -1.46 -12.72 8.24
CA ALA A 149 -2.89 -12.75 7.93
C ALA A 149 -3.68 -13.66 8.89
N ILE A 150 -3.13 -14.83 9.22
CA ILE A 150 -3.74 -15.77 10.16
C ILE A 150 -3.78 -15.19 11.58
N LEU A 151 -2.70 -14.51 12.01
CA LEU A 151 -2.64 -13.86 13.32
C LEU A 151 -3.60 -12.66 13.41
N ASN A 152 -3.74 -11.89 12.34
CA ASN A 152 -4.67 -10.77 12.27
C ASN A 152 -6.14 -11.22 12.42
N GLY A 153 -6.50 -12.37 11.87
CA GLY A 153 -7.83 -12.97 11.97
C GLY A 153 -8.90 -12.33 11.08
N ASN A 154 -8.63 -11.16 10.49
CA ASN A 154 -9.50 -10.49 9.51
C ASN A 154 -8.87 -10.56 8.12
N ALA A 155 -8.81 -11.76 7.55
CA ALA A 155 -8.16 -12.02 6.28
C ALA A 155 -8.92 -13.06 5.45
N ILE A 156 -8.83 -12.94 4.13
CA ILE A 156 -9.43 -13.90 3.19
C ILE A 156 -8.67 -15.23 3.22
N MET A 157 -7.32 -15.16 3.31
CA MET A 157 -6.47 -16.36 3.29
C MET A 157 -6.13 -16.78 4.72
N THR A 158 -6.82 -17.81 5.20
CA THR A 158 -6.72 -18.30 6.60
C THR A 158 -5.96 -19.62 6.75
N ARG A 159 -5.55 -20.26 5.64
CA ARG A 159 -4.80 -21.51 5.67
C ARG A 159 -3.29 -21.25 5.62
N PRO A 160 -2.48 -21.95 6.44
CA PRO A 160 -1.03 -21.83 6.40
C PRO A 160 -0.46 -22.07 4.99
N LEU A 161 0.62 -21.39 4.68
CA LEU A 161 1.37 -21.57 3.44
C LEU A 161 2.81 -21.94 3.80
N SER A 162 3.30 -23.07 3.24
CA SER A 162 4.72 -23.44 3.33
C SER A 162 5.47 -23.03 2.06
N ILE A 163 6.80 -23.01 2.13
CA ILE A 163 7.65 -22.74 0.95
C ILE A 163 7.42 -23.81 -0.13
N GLU A 164 7.25 -25.07 0.26
CA GLU A 164 6.97 -26.19 -0.65
C GLU A 164 5.63 -26.00 -1.36
N ALA A 165 4.59 -25.58 -0.63
CA ALA A 165 3.29 -25.27 -1.19
C ALA A 165 3.34 -24.05 -2.13
N HIS A 166 4.12 -23.01 -1.78
CA HIS A 166 4.38 -21.89 -2.67
C HIS A 166 5.04 -22.37 -3.97
N GLN A 167 6.12 -23.15 -3.88
CA GLN A 167 6.88 -23.65 -5.04
C GLN A 167 6.06 -24.62 -5.91
N ALA A 168 5.11 -25.35 -5.35
CA ALA A 168 4.17 -26.22 -6.06
C ALA A 168 2.98 -25.46 -6.66
N SER A 169 2.77 -24.20 -6.31
CA SER A 169 1.62 -23.42 -6.79
C SER A 169 1.76 -23.11 -8.28
N ARG A 170 0.59 -22.95 -8.93
CA ARG A 170 0.50 -22.71 -10.37
C ARG A 170 1.30 -21.47 -10.79
N MET A 171 2.07 -21.57 -11.88
CA MET A 171 2.70 -20.42 -12.55
C MET A 171 1.60 -19.55 -13.19
N ILE A 172 1.64 -18.26 -12.90
CA ILE A 172 0.74 -17.25 -13.49
C ILE A 172 1.41 -16.57 -14.70
N SER A 173 2.60 -16.05 -14.49
CA SER A 173 3.47 -15.48 -15.52
C SER A 173 4.90 -15.62 -15.04
N ASP A 174 5.71 -16.44 -15.70
CA ASP A 174 7.06 -16.75 -15.25
C ASP A 174 7.90 -15.48 -15.01
N PRO A 175 8.46 -15.28 -13.79
CA PRO A 175 8.67 -16.23 -12.70
C PRO A 175 7.58 -16.21 -11.59
N LEU A 176 6.50 -15.46 -11.74
CA LEU A 176 5.48 -15.23 -10.72
C LEU A 176 4.48 -16.41 -10.64
N ARG A 177 4.34 -16.97 -9.45
CA ARG A 177 3.37 -18.03 -9.12
C ARG A 177 2.09 -17.46 -8.53
N LEU A 178 1.08 -18.29 -8.36
CA LEU A 178 -0.21 -17.88 -7.79
C LEU A 178 -0.06 -17.18 -6.43
N ASN A 179 0.79 -17.69 -5.55
CA ASN A 179 1.01 -17.12 -4.22
C ASN A 179 1.96 -15.91 -4.23
N ASP A 180 2.52 -15.54 -5.39
CA ASP A 180 3.26 -14.29 -5.58
C ASP A 180 2.35 -13.11 -5.95
N CYS A 181 1.08 -13.38 -6.26
CA CYS A 181 0.11 -12.41 -6.76
C CYS A 181 -0.91 -12.04 -5.67
N SER A 182 -1.25 -10.75 -5.59
CA SER A 182 -2.29 -10.25 -4.69
C SER A 182 -3.68 -10.77 -5.04
N LEU A 183 -4.58 -10.71 -4.06
CA LEU A 183 -5.96 -11.14 -4.18
C LEU A 183 -6.79 -10.15 -5.01
N GLU A 184 -7.87 -10.64 -5.62
CA GLU A 184 -9.00 -9.82 -6.00
C GLU A 184 -10.07 -9.96 -4.93
N SER A 185 -10.48 -8.85 -4.30
CA SER A 185 -11.34 -8.86 -3.13
C SER A 185 -12.36 -7.73 -3.14
N ASP A 186 -13.43 -7.94 -2.38
CA ASP A 186 -14.44 -6.94 -2.08
C ASP A 186 -14.23 -6.40 -0.67
N GLY A 187 -14.34 -5.10 -0.49
CA GLY A 187 -14.19 -4.48 0.80
C GLY A 187 -14.05 -2.97 0.75
N GLY A 188 -13.85 -2.39 1.91
CA GLY A 188 -13.57 -0.97 2.06
C GLY A 188 -12.64 -0.70 3.23
N ALA A 189 -11.89 0.38 3.14
CA ALA A 189 -11.07 0.93 4.19
C ALA A 189 -11.06 2.46 4.07
N ALA A 190 -10.93 3.16 5.18
CA ALA A 190 -10.89 4.61 5.19
C ALA A 190 -10.05 5.11 6.36
N ILE A 191 -9.53 6.32 6.23
CA ILE A 191 -8.87 7.06 7.31
C ILE A 191 -9.36 8.50 7.32
N VAL A 192 -9.23 9.15 8.47
CA VAL A 192 -9.39 10.59 8.62
C VAL A 192 -8.03 11.19 8.98
N VAL A 193 -7.63 12.21 8.22
CA VAL A 193 -6.46 13.05 8.50
C VAL A 193 -6.96 14.34 9.14
N SER A 194 -6.45 14.63 10.35
CA SER A 194 -6.89 15.78 11.14
C SER A 194 -5.74 16.74 11.44
N ALA A 195 -6.04 18.01 11.66
CA ALA A 195 -5.08 18.99 12.13
C ALA A 195 -4.47 18.57 13.49
N ALA A 196 -3.17 18.70 13.66
CA ALA A 196 -2.44 18.17 14.82
C ALA A 196 -2.91 18.79 16.16
N GLU A 197 -3.31 20.06 16.16
CA GLU A 197 -3.88 20.75 17.33
C GLU A 197 -5.21 20.15 17.82
N ARG A 198 -5.87 19.35 16.96
CA ARG A 198 -7.12 18.65 17.29
C ARG A 198 -6.89 17.27 17.89
N ALA A 199 -5.64 16.80 17.94
CA ALA A 199 -5.30 15.45 18.39
C ALA A 199 -5.78 15.16 19.82
N GLN A 200 -5.78 16.16 20.69
CA GLN A 200 -6.23 16.02 22.08
C GLN A 200 -7.74 15.85 22.23
N ASP A 201 -8.50 16.30 21.23
CA ASP A 201 -9.97 16.23 21.22
C ASP A 201 -10.47 14.89 20.65
N LEU A 202 -9.59 14.08 20.08
CA LEU A 202 -9.94 12.81 19.45
C LEU A 202 -9.91 11.67 20.49
N GLY A 203 -10.84 10.74 20.37
CA GLY A 203 -11.10 9.71 21.39
C GLY A 203 -10.03 8.61 21.50
N LYS A 204 -9.02 8.60 20.62
CA LYS A 204 -7.95 7.58 20.60
C LYS A 204 -6.55 8.21 20.52
N PRO A 205 -5.50 7.47 20.91
CA PRO A 205 -4.13 7.96 20.76
C PRO A 205 -3.86 8.43 19.33
N ALA A 206 -3.33 9.63 19.19
CA ALA A 206 -2.98 10.19 17.90
C ALA A 206 -1.83 9.40 17.26
N VAL A 207 -1.80 9.36 15.93
CA VAL A 207 -0.67 8.89 15.13
C VAL A 207 -0.25 10.04 14.22
N TYR A 208 0.98 10.47 14.34
CA TYR A 208 1.49 11.63 13.62
C TYR A 208 2.30 11.21 12.39
N VAL A 209 2.09 11.92 11.28
CA VAL A 209 2.96 11.80 10.10
C VAL A 209 4.20 12.64 10.32
N MET A 210 5.37 12.01 10.36
CA MET A 210 6.67 12.67 10.52
C MET A 210 7.28 13.09 9.18
N GLY A 211 7.13 12.24 8.17
CA GLY A 211 7.67 12.47 6.84
C GLY A 211 6.87 11.74 5.78
N ILE A 212 6.71 12.37 4.63
CA ILE A 212 5.95 11.83 3.52
C ILE A 212 6.50 12.33 2.21
N ALA A 213 6.52 11.48 1.19
CA ALA A 213 6.96 11.83 -0.16
C ALA A 213 6.39 10.90 -1.22
N GLU A 214 6.33 11.40 -2.43
CA GLU A 214 6.10 10.59 -3.64
C GLU A 214 7.28 10.71 -4.61
N GLY A 215 7.41 9.71 -5.48
CA GLY A 215 8.45 9.65 -6.50
C GLY A 215 7.99 8.83 -7.69
N HIS A 216 8.41 9.27 -8.88
CA HIS A 216 8.05 8.65 -10.13
C HIS A 216 9.27 7.97 -10.77
N PRO A 217 9.10 6.80 -11.39
CA PRO A 217 10.18 6.12 -12.08
C PRO A 217 10.61 6.90 -13.32
N ASP A 218 11.77 6.57 -13.86
CA ASP A 218 12.15 7.02 -15.19
C ASP A 218 11.26 6.30 -16.22
N SER A 219 10.80 6.98 -17.26
CA SER A 219 9.81 6.45 -18.23
C SER A 219 8.57 5.85 -17.58
N PRO A 220 7.71 6.66 -16.95
CA PRO A 220 6.56 6.14 -16.19
C PRO A 220 5.49 5.48 -17.09
N SER A 221 5.47 5.76 -18.39
CA SER A 221 4.47 5.22 -19.32
C SER A 221 4.73 3.79 -19.79
N ALA A 222 5.95 3.27 -19.63
CA ALA A 222 6.31 1.94 -20.10
C ALA A 222 7.41 1.31 -19.24
N ILE A 223 7.16 0.13 -18.71
CA ILE A 223 8.11 -0.61 -17.87
C ILE A 223 9.31 -1.06 -18.71
N THR A 224 9.06 -1.60 -19.90
CA THR A 224 10.07 -2.17 -20.79
C THR A 224 11.04 -1.13 -21.38
N GLN A 225 10.70 0.15 -21.33
CA GLN A 225 11.55 1.23 -21.85
C GLN A 225 12.40 1.92 -20.77
N ARG A 226 12.35 1.45 -19.52
CA ARG A 226 13.15 2.03 -18.44
C ARG A 226 14.61 1.69 -18.58
N PRO A 227 15.51 2.64 -18.29
CA PRO A 227 16.96 2.37 -18.21
C PRO A 227 17.28 1.28 -17.17
N ASP A 228 16.58 1.27 -16.04
CA ASP A 228 16.65 0.20 -15.03
C ASP A 228 15.24 -0.21 -14.60
N MET A 229 14.80 -1.40 -15.06
CA MET A 229 13.50 -1.98 -14.71
C MET A 229 13.40 -2.40 -13.23
N THR A 230 14.53 -2.55 -12.55
CA THR A 230 14.57 -2.98 -11.15
C THR A 230 14.55 -1.82 -10.16
N ARG A 231 14.52 -0.57 -10.63
CA ARG A 231 14.46 0.64 -9.82
C ARG A 231 13.07 1.27 -9.89
N LEU A 232 12.42 1.39 -8.73
CA LEU A 232 11.08 1.92 -8.58
C LEU A 232 11.11 3.42 -8.24
N GLY A 233 9.98 4.10 -8.40
CA GLY A 233 9.83 5.52 -8.04
C GLY A 233 10.10 5.79 -6.55
N ILE A 234 9.85 4.81 -5.68
CA ILE A 234 10.10 4.93 -4.24
C ILE A 234 11.57 5.19 -3.90
N ALA A 235 12.51 4.80 -4.76
CA ALA A 235 13.93 5.12 -4.60
C ALA A 235 14.21 6.65 -4.61
N LYS A 236 13.30 7.44 -5.19
CA LYS A 236 13.36 8.90 -5.19
C LYS A 236 12.57 9.52 -4.04
N ALA A 237 11.53 8.83 -3.55
CA ALA A 237 10.68 9.30 -2.46
C ALA A 237 11.30 9.04 -1.08
N ALA A 238 11.84 7.84 -0.85
CA ALA A 238 12.31 7.41 0.46
C ALA A 238 13.34 8.36 1.10
N PRO A 239 14.41 8.80 0.42
CA PRO A 239 15.37 9.73 1.02
C PRO A 239 14.73 11.04 1.50
N LYS A 240 13.70 11.52 0.78
CA LYS A 240 12.98 12.75 1.14
C LYS A 240 12.11 12.55 2.38
N ALA A 241 11.38 11.42 2.45
CA ALA A 241 10.54 11.11 3.59
C ALA A 241 11.37 10.91 4.87
N PHE A 242 12.49 10.17 4.80
CA PHE A 242 13.42 10.00 5.92
C PHE A 242 14.04 11.32 6.37
N ALA A 243 14.49 12.17 5.43
CA ALA A 243 15.03 13.50 5.74
C ALA A 243 13.98 14.40 6.41
N MET A 244 12.71 14.37 5.94
CA MET A 244 11.62 15.13 6.55
C MET A 244 11.29 14.61 7.95
N ALA A 245 11.28 13.28 8.15
CA ALA A 245 11.00 12.66 9.44
C ALA A 245 12.14 12.84 10.45
N GLY A 246 13.36 13.08 10.00
CA GLY A 246 14.55 13.19 10.86
C GLY A 246 14.96 11.87 11.52
N VAL A 247 14.68 10.74 10.88
CA VAL A 247 14.97 9.40 11.38
C VAL A 247 15.80 8.59 10.39
N SER A 248 16.42 7.52 10.88
CA SER A 248 17.18 6.54 10.10
C SER A 248 16.38 5.24 9.90
N HIS A 249 16.92 4.32 9.10
CA HIS A 249 16.32 2.99 8.91
C HIS A 249 16.30 2.14 10.18
N ASP A 250 17.21 2.42 11.11
CA ASP A 250 17.31 1.68 12.38
C ASP A 250 16.23 2.11 13.39
N ASP A 251 15.64 3.27 13.20
CA ASP A 251 14.54 3.79 14.03
C ASP A 251 13.17 3.21 13.63
N ILE A 252 13.08 2.47 12.51
CA ILE A 252 11.83 1.91 12.00
C ILE A 252 11.55 0.54 12.64
N ASP A 253 10.47 0.45 13.40
CA ASP A 253 10.03 -0.76 14.11
C ASP A 253 9.27 -1.75 13.23
N LEU A 254 8.54 -1.25 12.22
CA LEU A 254 7.75 -2.06 11.28
C LEU A 254 7.53 -1.33 9.97
N ALA A 255 7.20 -2.09 8.93
CA ALA A 255 6.92 -1.54 7.61
C ALA A 255 5.69 -2.19 6.96
N GLU A 256 4.72 -1.39 6.57
CA GLU A 256 3.57 -1.80 5.78
C GLU A 256 3.85 -1.50 4.31
N ILE A 257 4.38 -2.48 3.59
CA ILE A 257 4.89 -2.34 2.22
C ILE A 257 3.87 -2.85 1.22
N TYR A 258 3.52 -2.03 0.24
CA TYR A 258 2.58 -2.39 -0.81
C TYR A 258 3.02 -3.66 -1.55
N ASP A 259 2.15 -4.67 -1.58
CA ASP A 259 2.48 -6.05 -1.97
C ASP A 259 1.52 -6.62 -3.04
N CYS A 260 1.32 -5.87 -4.14
CA CYS A 260 0.57 -6.45 -5.27
C CYS A 260 1.25 -7.70 -5.85
N PHE A 261 2.58 -7.82 -5.71
CA PHE A 261 3.39 -9.00 -5.98
C PHE A 261 4.52 -9.11 -4.96
N THR A 262 4.96 -10.34 -4.65
CA THR A 262 6.10 -10.58 -3.75
C THR A 262 7.37 -9.87 -4.23
N TYR A 263 7.62 -9.84 -5.55
CA TYR A 263 8.73 -9.11 -6.15
C TYR A 263 8.70 -7.61 -5.81
N VAL A 264 7.51 -6.99 -5.80
CA VAL A 264 7.36 -5.56 -5.52
C VAL A 264 7.77 -5.24 -4.08
N VAL A 265 7.47 -6.11 -3.11
CA VAL A 265 7.94 -5.99 -1.73
C VAL A 265 9.47 -6.03 -1.68
N LEU A 266 10.07 -7.05 -2.30
CA LEU A 266 11.52 -7.22 -2.33
C LEU A 266 12.20 -5.99 -2.91
N CYS A 267 11.74 -5.51 -4.06
CA CYS A 267 12.31 -4.36 -4.75
C CYS A 267 12.16 -3.07 -3.94
N GLN A 268 11.03 -2.88 -3.24
CA GLN A 268 10.83 -1.72 -2.35
C GLN A 268 11.77 -1.76 -1.15
N LEU A 269 11.98 -2.93 -0.51
CA LEU A 269 12.94 -3.06 0.60
C LEU A 269 14.33 -2.58 0.23
N GLU A 270 14.78 -2.91 -1.00
CA GLU A 270 16.05 -2.45 -1.56
C GLU A 270 16.04 -0.96 -1.88
N ASP A 271 14.99 -0.48 -2.55
CA ASP A 271 14.90 0.90 -3.03
C ASP A 271 14.65 1.92 -1.90
N ILE A 272 14.04 1.48 -0.79
CA ILE A 272 13.93 2.26 0.44
C ILE A 272 15.29 2.32 1.15
N GLY A 273 16.11 1.26 1.07
CA GLY A 273 17.45 1.18 1.66
C GLY A 273 17.57 0.30 2.90
N PHE A 274 16.60 -0.59 3.18
CA PHE A 274 16.72 -1.57 4.26
C PHE A 274 17.78 -2.65 3.98
N CYS A 275 18.08 -2.86 2.71
CA CYS A 275 19.21 -3.65 2.21
C CYS A 275 19.68 -3.04 0.90
N LYS A 276 20.89 -3.41 0.45
CA LYS A 276 21.42 -2.93 -0.83
C LYS A 276 20.66 -3.55 -2.00
N LYS A 277 20.69 -2.87 -3.15
CA LYS A 277 20.12 -3.40 -4.40
C LYS A 277 20.76 -4.76 -4.74
N GLY A 278 19.92 -5.80 -4.90
CA GLY A 278 20.33 -7.18 -5.13
C GLY A 278 20.45 -8.02 -3.84
N GLU A 279 20.36 -7.43 -2.66
CA GLU A 279 20.42 -8.15 -1.37
C GLU A 279 19.03 -8.43 -0.77
N GLY A 280 17.96 -8.01 -1.44
CA GLY A 280 16.58 -8.23 -0.97
C GLY A 280 16.25 -9.71 -0.78
N GLY A 281 16.73 -10.59 -1.67
CA GLY A 281 16.52 -12.03 -1.56
C GLY A 281 17.11 -12.63 -0.27
N PRO A 282 18.40 -12.48 0.02
CA PRO A 282 19.00 -12.85 1.28
C PRO A 282 18.34 -12.20 2.50
N PHE A 283 17.97 -10.91 2.42
CA PHE A 283 17.30 -10.19 3.50
C PHE A 283 15.98 -10.84 3.90
N VAL A 284 15.10 -11.14 2.96
CA VAL A 284 13.82 -11.78 3.28
C VAL A 284 14.00 -13.23 3.73
N ALA A 285 14.96 -13.96 3.18
CA ALA A 285 15.26 -15.34 3.54
C ALA A 285 15.87 -15.47 4.95
N SER A 286 16.48 -14.42 5.49
CA SER A 286 17.00 -14.40 6.86
C SER A 286 15.89 -14.42 7.92
N GLY A 287 14.62 -14.21 7.54
CA GLY A 287 13.50 -14.03 8.46
C GLY A 287 13.35 -12.61 9.00
N ALA A 288 14.12 -11.65 8.51
CA ALA A 288 14.09 -10.25 8.95
C ALA A 288 12.69 -9.63 8.86
N ILE A 289 11.87 -10.02 7.87
CA ILE A 289 10.54 -9.47 7.63
C ILE A 289 9.41 -10.15 8.43
N ARG A 290 9.72 -11.20 9.19
CA ARG A 290 8.72 -11.92 9.98
C ARG A 290 8.35 -11.15 11.25
N LEU A 291 7.18 -11.41 11.80
CA LEU A 291 6.82 -10.90 13.12
C LEU A 291 7.85 -11.38 14.15
N GLY A 292 8.44 -10.42 14.88
CA GLY A 292 9.58 -10.68 15.77
C GLY A 292 10.96 -10.66 15.10
N GLY A 293 11.03 -10.49 13.77
CA GLY A 293 12.27 -10.20 13.04
C GLY A 293 12.71 -8.74 13.21
N ARG A 294 13.80 -8.36 12.53
CA ARG A 294 14.34 -7.00 12.60
C ARG A 294 13.37 -5.93 12.08
N LEU A 295 12.65 -6.25 11.00
CA LEU A 295 11.71 -5.35 10.34
C LEU A 295 10.44 -6.13 10.00
N PRO A 296 9.48 -6.30 10.92
CA PRO A 296 8.21 -6.92 10.60
C PRO A 296 7.51 -6.21 9.43
N VAL A 297 7.11 -6.97 8.40
CA VAL A 297 6.49 -6.43 7.19
C VAL A 297 5.06 -6.96 7.04
N ASN A 298 4.11 -6.08 6.70
CA ASN A 298 2.72 -6.41 6.39
C ASN A 298 2.06 -7.27 7.47
N THR A 299 2.05 -6.74 8.68
CA THR A 299 1.60 -7.44 9.90
C THR A 299 0.13 -7.85 9.88
N HIS A 300 -0.68 -7.26 9.00
CA HIS A 300 -2.09 -7.62 8.76
C HIS A 300 -2.28 -8.73 7.72
N GLY A 301 -1.24 -9.05 6.94
CA GLY A 301 -1.32 -10.01 5.85
C GLY A 301 -1.37 -9.43 4.44
N GLY A 302 -1.27 -8.11 4.31
CA GLY A 302 -1.11 -7.39 3.03
C GLY A 302 -2.21 -7.64 2.00
N LEU A 303 -1.90 -7.28 0.77
CA LEU A 303 -2.75 -7.57 -0.41
C LEU A 303 -2.65 -9.04 -0.82
N LEU A 304 -1.54 -9.71 -0.46
CA LEU A 304 -1.28 -11.12 -0.78
C LEU A 304 -2.16 -12.08 0.01
N SER A 305 -2.60 -11.69 1.21
CA SER A 305 -3.31 -12.64 2.08
C SER A 305 -4.49 -12.05 2.84
N GLN A 306 -4.50 -10.77 3.22
CA GLN A 306 -5.66 -10.17 3.89
C GLN A 306 -6.75 -9.82 2.88
N ALA A 307 -6.56 -8.76 2.11
CA ALA A 307 -7.48 -8.28 1.08
C ALA A 307 -6.81 -7.19 0.25
N HIS A 308 -7.22 -7.00 -1.00
CA HIS A 308 -6.67 -5.93 -1.84
C HIS A 308 -7.54 -4.66 -1.77
N MET A 309 -7.20 -3.77 -0.83
CA MET A 309 -7.85 -2.46 -0.67
C MET A 309 -6.95 -1.31 -1.17
N VAL A 310 -6.25 -1.54 -2.29
CA VAL A 310 -5.40 -0.54 -2.96
C VAL A 310 -4.30 0.04 -2.04
N GLY A 311 -3.95 -0.65 -0.96
CA GLY A 311 -2.96 -0.19 0.01
C GLY A 311 -3.52 0.63 1.17
N MET A 312 -4.81 0.99 1.20
CA MET A 312 -5.39 1.68 2.36
C MET A 312 -5.38 0.79 3.60
N ASN A 313 -5.54 -0.52 3.46
CA ASN A 313 -5.43 -1.46 4.56
C ASN A 313 -4.03 -1.47 5.21
N HIS A 314 -2.95 -1.17 4.47
CA HIS A 314 -1.61 -0.96 5.02
C HIS A 314 -1.56 0.29 5.91
N VAL A 315 -2.17 1.40 5.46
CA VAL A 315 -2.23 2.64 6.25
C VAL A 315 -3.02 2.41 7.53
N VAL A 316 -4.18 1.76 7.44
CA VAL A 316 -5.01 1.40 8.60
C VAL A 316 -4.25 0.50 9.57
N GLU A 317 -3.55 -0.51 9.07
CA GLU A 317 -2.77 -1.41 9.92
C GLU A 317 -1.64 -0.67 10.63
N LEU A 318 -0.88 0.19 9.94
CA LEU A 318 0.17 0.96 10.58
C LEU A 318 -0.37 1.81 11.73
N VAL A 319 -1.52 2.47 11.55
CA VAL A 319 -2.19 3.23 12.62
C VAL A 319 -2.56 2.31 13.78
N ARG A 320 -3.13 1.12 13.52
CA ARG A 320 -3.48 0.14 14.56
C ARG A 320 -2.26 -0.38 15.32
N GLN A 321 -1.17 -0.64 14.62
CA GLN A 321 0.10 -1.07 15.22
C GLN A 321 0.65 -0.01 16.18
N LEU A 322 0.72 1.25 15.73
CA LEU A 322 1.21 2.37 16.54
C LEU A 322 0.28 2.70 17.72
N ARG A 323 -1.00 2.38 17.64
CA ARG A 323 -1.95 2.48 18.75
C ARG A 323 -1.93 1.28 19.71
N GLY A 324 -1.29 0.18 19.35
CA GLY A 324 -1.31 -1.06 20.14
C GLY A 324 -2.61 -1.87 19.97
N GLU A 325 -3.32 -1.71 18.84
CA GLU A 325 -4.62 -2.31 18.56
C GLU A 325 -4.56 -3.51 17.60
N ALA A 326 -3.38 -4.01 17.24
CA ALA A 326 -3.21 -5.07 16.24
C ALA A 326 -3.34 -6.51 16.80
N GLY A 327 -3.69 -6.68 18.08
CA GLY A 327 -4.00 -7.97 18.69
C GLY A 327 -2.83 -8.95 18.63
N LYS A 328 -3.05 -10.16 18.05
CA LYS A 328 -2.00 -11.19 17.97
C LYS A 328 -0.89 -10.87 16.98
N ALA A 329 -1.13 -9.97 16.03
CA ALA A 329 -0.16 -9.51 15.06
C ALA A 329 0.62 -8.27 15.52
N GLN A 330 0.43 -7.83 16.78
CA GLN A 330 1.04 -6.63 17.33
C GLN A 330 2.57 -6.74 17.40
N VAL A 331 3.26 -5.76 16.82
CA VAL A 331 4.69 -5.52 17.03
C VAL A 331 4.87 -4.86 18.40
N LYS A 332 5.54 -5.57 19.28
CA LYS A 332 5.70 -5.11 20.66
C LYS A 332 6.59 -3.87 20.72
N GLY A 333 6.09 -2.81 21.34
CA GLY A 333 6.84 -1.57 21.55
C GLY A 333 7.00 -0.72 20.28
N ALA A 334 6.17 -0.92 19.26
CA ALA A 334 6.21 -0.11 18.04
C ALA A 334 5.91 1.36 18.33
N GLU A 335 6.85 2.23 17.99
CA GLU A 335 6.76 3.69 18.13
C GLU A 335 6.83 4.41 16.79
N ILE A 336 7.66 3.91 15.85
CA ILE A 336 7.83 4.49 14.52
C ILE A 336 7.67 3.39 13.47
N GLY A 337 6.84 3.64 12.49
CA GLY A 337 6.67 2.73 11.36
C GLY A 337 6.51 3.46 10.04
N LEU A 338 6.65 2.73 8.95
CA LEU A 338 6.44 3.29 7.62
C LEU A 338 5.37 2.52 6.84
N VAL A 339 4.75 3.23 5.92
CA VAL A 339 3.83 2.65 4.95
C VAL A 339 4.19 3.12 3.55
N THR A 340 4.02 2.22 2.58
CA THR A 340 4.29 2.53 1.17
C THR A 340 3.07 2.31 0.29
N GLY A 341 3.06 2.99 -0.84
CA GLY A 341 2.20 2.71 -1.97
C GLY A 341 3.03 2.46 -3.22
N TYR A 342 2.52 1.62 -4.12
CA TYR A 342 3.14 1.33 -5.39
C TYR A 342 2.12 1.48 -6.52
N GLY A 343 2.38 2.42 -7.42
CA GLY A 343 1.53 2.70 -8.59
C GLY A 343 1.75 1.70 -9.72
N ASP A 344 0.76 1.61 -10.59
CA ASP A 344 0.68 0.61 -11.65
C ASP A 344 1.90 0.63 -12.59
N MET A 345 2.52 1.79 -12.77
CA MET A 345 3.70 1.96 -13.62
C MET A 345 4.98 2.20 -12.80
N GLY A 346 4.98 1.86 -11.50
CA GLY A 346 6.15 1.92 -10.63
C GLY A 346 6.30 3.23 -9.85
N ASP A 347 5.25 4.06 -9.80
CA ASP A 347 5.21 5.20 -8.89
C ASP A 347 5.34 4.73 -7.45
N GLY A 348 6.02 5.50 -6.62
CA GLY A 348 6.19 5.19 -5.21
C GLY A 348 5.70 6.33 -4.34
N SER A 349 4.99 5.99 -3.28
CA SER A 349 4.68 6.91 -2.19
C SER A 349 5.08 6.26 -0.87
N ILE A 350 5.53 7.05 0.09
CA ILE A 350 6.00 6.59 1.40
C ILE A 350 5.61 7.59 2.46
N ALA A 351 5.12 7.09 3.59
CA ALA A 351 4.92 7.90 4.79
C ALA A 351 5.56 7.22 6.00
N ILE A 352 6.18 8.01 6.86
CA ILE A 352 6.75 7.59 8.14
C ILE A 352 5.89 8.21 9.24
N LEU A 353 5.35 7.35 10.10
CA LEU A 353 4.42 7.70 11.14
C LEU A 353 4.99 7.35 12.51
N ARG A 354 4.60 8.11 13.52
CA ARG A 354 4.92 7.80 14.91
C ARG A 354 3.69 7.77 15.80
N ARG A 355 3.78 7.01 16.86
CA ARG A 355 2.86 7.06 18.00
C ARG A 355 2.87 8.44 18.65
N GLY A 356 1.71 8.94 19.06
CA GLY A 356 1.54 10.17 19.80
C GLY A 356 1.71 10.05 21.29
#